data_ecea596fce35d420929a01c7e7b96b8c
#
_entry.id   ecea596fce35d420929a01c7e7b96b8c
#
_cell.length_a   1.000
_cell.length_b   1.000
_cell.length_c   1.000
_cell.angle_alpha   90.00
_cell.angle_beta   90.00
_cell.angle_gamma   90.00
#
_symmetry.space_group_name_H-M   'P 1'
#
loop_
_entity.id
_entity.type
_entity.pdbx_description
1 polymer ?
#
loop_
_entity_poly.entity_id
_entity_poly.type
_entity_poly.pdbx_seq_one_letter_code
_entity_poly.pdbx_strand_id
1 'polypeptide(L)'
;DPTNYHKYKSALNPLFFSQEATRALFEAITSYFTKYKGDFLKGRDLRILVKKSVKDPEMLAECHRYIGIIRRMKFKDEELIYDTVISFAQSQSVKQLLLEVVPMLDGKQVNLLDLRNKLDSVILLDDRLKAKELEFLDYEVGQVQEEPIAQDAIPTMLGNLDDYISGGLGRGELGIILGPPGRGKTLTLINLGAKSLLQGL
;
A
#
# COMPACT_ATOMS: atom_id res chain seq x y z
N ASP A 1 -11.54 -11.58 -8.25
CA ASP A 1 -11.34 -11.88 -6.83
C ASP A 1 -10.98 -10.59 -6.09
N PRO A 2 -11.74 -10.18 -5.07
CA PRO A 2 -11.48 -8.96 -4.31
C PRO A 2 -10.14 -9.02 -3.57
N THR A 3 -9.78 -10.17 -3.03
CA THR A 3 -8.52 -10.37 -2.30
C THR A 3 -7.32 -10.01 -3.17
N ASN A 4 -7.24 -10.55 -4.38
CA ASN A 4 -6.17 -10.24 -5.32
C ASN A 4 -6.21 -8.77 -5.78
N TYR A 5 -7.39 -8.18 -5.97
CA TYR A 5 -7.48 -6.77 -6.27
C TYR A 5 -6.90 -5.91 -5.14
N HIS A 6 -7.30 -6.15 -3.90
CA HIS A 6 -6.80 -5.39 -2.74
C HIS A 6 -5.31 -5.57 -2.53
N LYS A 7 -4.78 -6.78 -2.78
CA LYS A 7 -3.36 -7.08 -2.71
C LYS A 7 -2.54 -6.24 -3.69
N TYR A 8 -2.97 -6.15 -4.95
CA TYR A 8 -2.17 -5.53 -6.01
C TYR A 8 -2.55 -4.09 -6.39
N LYS A 9 -3.69 -3.57 -5.93
CA LYS A 9 -4.16 -2.22 -6.33
C LYS A 9 -3.17 -1.10 -6.04
N SER A 10 -2.37 -1.24 -4.98
CA SER A 10 -1.38 -0.23 -4.59
C SER A 10 -0.11 -0.26 -5.43
N ALA A 11 0.16 -1.39 -6.10
CA ALA A 11 1.30 -1.56 -6.99
C ALA A 11 0.99 -1.16 -8.44
N LEU A 12 -0.28 -1.14 -8.83
CA LEU A 12 -0.69 -0.94 -10.21
C LEU A 12 -1.30 0.46 -10.43
N ASN A 13 -0.90 1.09 -11.52
CA ASN A 13 -1.41 2.40 -11.96
C ASN A 13 -1.99 2.25 -13.38
N PRO A 14 -3.12 2.91 -13.71
CA PRO A 14 -3.65 2.93 -15.07
C PRO A 14 -2.63 3.33 -16.14
N LEU A 15 -1.70 4.23 -15.81
CA LEU A 15 -0.64 4.70 -16.70
C LEU A 15 0.40 3.63 -17.08
N PHE A 16 0.44 2.50 -16.36
CA PHE A 16 1.33 1.38 -16.69
C PHE A 16 0.87 0.63 -17.93
N PHE A 17 -0.40 0.77 -18.30
CA PHE A 17 -0.98 0.10 -19.47
C PHE A 17 -0.87 1.00 -20.70
N SER A 18 -0.02 0.62 -21.67
CA SER A 18 0.21 1.38 -22.89
C SER A 18 -0.99 1.34 -23.86
N GLN A 19 -1.77 0.27 -23.84
CA GLN A 19 -2.94 0.10 -24.69
C GLN A 19 -4.18 0.70 -24.00
N GLU A 20 -4.93 1.53 -24.70
CA GLU A 20 -6.12 2.20 -24.17
C GLU A 20 -7.18 1.22 -23.69
N ALA A 21 -7.40 0.12 -24.42
CA ALA A 21 -8.35 -0.90 -24.04
C ALA A 21 -7.99 -1.59 -22.70
N THR A 22 -6.71 -1.89 -22.48
CA THR A 22 -6.27 -2.49 -21.20
C THR A 22 -6.34 -1.50 -20.05
N ARG A 23 -6.05 -0.22 -20.30
CA ARG A 23 -6.23 0.87 -19.32
C ARG A 23 -7.70 1.02 -18.93
N ALA A 24 -8.61 1.07 -19.90
CA ALA A 24 -10.04 1.16 -19.65
C ALA A 24 -10.58 -0.04 -18.86
N LEU A 25 -10.06 -1.25 -19.13
CA LEU A 25 -10.39 -2.44 -18.35
C LEU A 25 -9.93 -2.32 -16.91
N PHE A 26 -8.70 -1.87 -16.68
CA PHE A 26 -8.17 -1.68 -15.34
C PHE A 26 -8.95 -0.62 -14.56
N GLU A 27 -9.27 0.51 -15.19
CA GLU A 27 -10.10 1.57 -14.60
C GLU A 27 -11.52 1.07 -14.26
N ALA A 28 -12.13 0.27 -15.14
CA ALA A 28 -13.43 -0.33 -14.89
C ALA A 28 -13.41 -1.29 -13.69
N ILE A 29 -12.36 -2.11 -13.56
CA ILE A 29 -12.14 -3.01 -12.43
C ILE A 29 -11.96 -2.20 -11.14
N THR A 30 -11.11 -1.18 -11.17
CA THR A 30 -10.85 -0.28 -10.03
C THR A 30 -12.12 0.43 -9.58
N SER A 31 -12.87 0.99 -10.51
CA SER A 31 -14.15 1.64 -10.24
C SER A 31 -15.18 0.69 -9.61
N TYR A 32 -15.20 -0.57 -10.06
CA TYR A 32 -16.09 -1.58 -9.48
C TYR A 32 -15.76 -1.85 -8.02
N PHE A 33 -14.53 -2.21 -7.70
CA PHE A 33 -14.13 -2.53 -6.33
C PHE A 33 -14.12 -1.33 -5.38
N THR A 34 -13.98 -0.11 -5.91
CA THR A 34 -14.12 1.11 -5.10
C THR A 34 -15.57 1.41 -4.78
N LYS A 35 -16.48 1.22 -5.75
CA LYS A 35 -17.89 1.59 -5.60
C LYS A 35 -18.76 0.48 -5.01
N TYR A 36 -18.47 -0.76 -5.38
CA TYR A 36 -19.25 -1.94 -4.98
C TYR A 36 -18.36 -2.85 -4.13
N LYS A 37 -18.72 -3.03 -2.88
CA LYS A 37 -18.08 -3.99 -1.96
C LYS A 37 -18.48 -5.43 -2.32
N GLY A 38 -18.37 -5.80 -3.59
CA GLY A 38 -18.81 -7.11 -4.09
C GLY A 38 -17.69 -8.15 -4.02
N ASP A 39 -18.06 -9.40 -3.75
CA ASP A 39 -17.10 -10.49 -3.58
C ASP A 39 -16.43 -10.92 -4.89
N PHE A 40 -17.11 -10.81 -6.01
CA PHE A 40 -16.58 -11.25 -7.31
C PHE A 40 -17.08 -10.41 -8.48
N LEU A 41 -16.16 -9.90 -9.29
CA LEU A 41 -16.47 -9.28 -10.58
C LEU A 41 -16.57 -10.35 -11.68
N LYS A 42 -17.79 -10.66 -12.12
CA LYS A 42 -18.01 -11.60 -13.22
C LYS A 42 -17.70 -10.94 -14.56
N GLY A 43 -17.21 -11.73 -15.53
CA GLY A 43 -16.92 -11.21 -16.87
C GLY A 43 -18.12 -10.57 -17.60
N ARG A 44 -19.37 -10.92 -17.23
CA ARG A 44 -20.58 -10.25 -17.73
C ARG A 44 -20.68 -8.83 -17.17
N ASP A 45 -20.45 -8.67 -15.88
CA ASP A 45 -20.55 -7.37 -15.20
C ASP A 45 -19.45 -6.41 -15.68
N LEU A 46 -18.23 -6.94 -15.89
CA LEU A 46 -17.13 -6.17 -16.47
C LEU A 46 -17.46 -5.67 -17.89
N ARG A 47 -18.13 -6.49 -18.73
CA ARG A 47 -18.60 -6.04 -20.05
C ARG A 47 -19.61 -4.90 -19.97
N ILE A 48 -20.52 -4.95 -19.00
CA ILE A 48 -21.50 -3.88 -18.79
C ILE A 48 -20.82 -2.59 -18.34
N LEU A 49 -19.83 -2.70 -17.43
CA LEU A 49 -19.07 -1.55 -16.94
C LEU A 49 -18.30 -0.87 -18.06
N VAL A 50 -17.56 -1.65 -18.84
CA VAL A 50 -16.78 -1.14 -19.96
C VAL A 50 -17.66 -0.49 -21.01
N LYS A 51 -18.83 -1.07 -21.34
CA LYS A 51 -19.79 -0.47 -22.27
C LYS A 51 -20.33 0.88 -21.80
N LYS A 52 -20.35 1.14 -20.48
CA LYS A 52 -20.76 2.44 -19.92
C LYS A 52 -19.67 3.49 -20.01
N SER A 53 -18.40 3.10 -19.91
CA SER A 53 -17.25 4.00 -19.90
C SER A 53 -16.65 4.25 -21.28
N VAL A 54 -16.66 3.23 -22.14
CA VAL A 54 -16.06 3.31 -23.49
C VAL A 54 -17.16 3.53 -24.52
N LYS A 55 -17.05 4.66 -25.26
CA LYS A 55 -18.02 5.03 -26.32
C LYS A 55 -17.58 4.60 -27.71
N ASP A 56 -16.27 4.47 -27.92
CA ASP A 56 -15.70 4.05 -29.19
C ASP A 56 -15.96 2.57 -29.47
N PRO A 57 -16.58 2.21 -30.61
CA PRO A 57 -16.92 0.83 -30.95
C PRO A 57 -15.69 -0.08 -31.14
N GLU A 58 -14.61 0.43 -31.72
CA GLU A 58 -13.40 -0.36 -31.95
C GLU A 58 -12.71 -0.69 -30.64
N MET A 59 -12.53 0.31 -29.77
CA MET A 59 -12.00 0.14 -28.44
C MET A 59 -12.87 -0.81 -27.58
N LEU A 60 -14.19 -0.72 -27.70
CA LEU A 60 -15.12 -1.60 -27.02
C LEU A 60 -14.97 -3.05 -27.47
N ALA A 61 -14.81 -3.29 -28.79
CA ALA A 61 -14.60 -4.63 -29.32
C ALA A 61 -13.27 -5.22 -28.83
N GLU A 62 -12.23 -4.40 -28.73
CA GLU A 62 -10.93 -4.80 -28.19
C GLU A 62 -11.02 -5.16 -26.70
N CYS A 63 -11.69 -4.35 -25.90
CA CYS A 63 -11.97 -4.66 -24.49
C CYS A 63 -12.70 -6.01 -24.35
N HIS A 64 -13.71 -6.27 -25.18
CA HIS A 64 -14.43 -7.53 -25.16
C HIS A 64 -13.55 -8.72 -25.53
N ARG A 65 -12.60 -8.55 -26.46
CA ARG A 65 -11.60 -9.55 -26.82
C ARG A 65 -10.72 -9.89 -25.61
N TYR A 66 -10.19 -8.87 -24.92
CA TYR A 66 -9.37 -9.07 -23.71
C TYR A 66 -10.14 -9.75 -22.58
N ILE A 67 -11.39 -9.37 -22.33
CA ILE A 67 -12.24 -10.07 -21.34
C ILE A 67 -12.39 -11.55 -21.71
N GLY A 68 -12.53 -11.86 -23.01
CA GLY A 68 -12.57 -13.23 -23.51
C GLY A 68 -11.31 -14.02 -23.25
N ILE A 69 -10.15 -13.40 -23.42
CA ILE A 69 -8.83 -13.99 -23.15
C ILE A 69 -8.67 -14.26 -21.65
N ILE A 70 -8.90 -13.23 -20.81
CA ILE A 70 -8.77 -13.33 -19.36
C ILE A 70 -9.63 -14.47 -18.78
N ARG A 71 -10.87 -14.64 -19.28
CA ARG A 71 -11.76 -15.72 -18.84
C ARG A 71 -11.24 -17.13 -19.16
N ARG A 72 -10.40 -17.29 -20.16
CA ARG A 72 -9.79 -18.57 -20.55
C ARG A 72 -8.51 -18.86 -19.80
N MET A 73 -7.86 -17.82 -19.26
CA MET A 73 -6.65 -17.96 -18.47
C MET A 73 -6.99 -18.62 -17.13
N LYS A 74 -6.24 -19.68 -16.80
CA LYS A 74 -6.30 -20.35 -15.50
C LYS A 74 -4.97 -20.13 -14.83
N PHE A 75 -4.95 -19.25 -13.88
CA PHE A 75 -3.80 -19.08 -13.00
C PHE A 75 -3.93 -20.05 -11.82
N LYS A 76 -2.92 -20.87 -11.60
CA LYS A 76 -2.89 -21.84 -10.52
C LYS A 76 -1.81 -21.54 -9.49
N ASP A 77 -0.80 -20.78 -9.89
CA ASP A 77 0.36 -20.46 -9.09
C ASP A 77 0.29 -19.00 -8.65
N GLU A 78 0.02 -18.80 -7.38
CA GLU A 78 -0.11 -17.46 -6.79
C GLU A 78 1.24 -16.74 -6.70
N GLU A 79 2.32 -17.48 -6.45
CA GLU A 79 3.66 -16.93 -6.35
C GLU A 79 4.13 -16.41 -7.72
N LEU A 80 3.89 -17.19 -8.79
CA LEU A 80 4.18 -16.76 -10.15
C LEU A 80 3.39 -15.50 -10.55
N ILE A 81 2.13 -15.40 -10.13
CA ILE A 81 1.31 -14.20 -10.38
C ILE A 81 1.91 -13.02 -9.65
N TYR A 82 2.27 -13.20 -8.38
CA TYR A 82 2.86 -12.18 -7.55
C TYR A 82 4.13 -11.62 -8.20
N ASP A 83 5.09 -12.47 -8.49
CA ASP A 83 6.37 -12.09 -9.13
C ASP A 83 6.16 -11.39 -10.47
N THR A 84 5.22 -11.87 -11.27
CA THR A 84 4.89 -11.26 -12.56
C THR A 84 4.32 -9.85 -12.40
N VAL A 85 3.40 -9.66 -11.45
CA VAL A 85 2.78 -8.35 -11.21
C VAL A 85 3.80 -7.35 -10.65
N ILE A 86 4.65 -7.79 -9.72
CA ILE A 86 5.70 -6.94 -9.13
C ILE A 86 6.72 -6.53 -10.18
N SER A 87 7.25 -7.48 -10.93
CA SER A 87 8.21 -7.21 -12.01
C SER A 87 7.63 -6.26 -13.07
N PHE A 88 6.36 -6.46 -13.45
CA PHE A 88 5.66 -5.56 -14.35
C PHE A 88 5.54 -4.15 -13.74
N ALA A 89 5.07 -4.03 -12.49
CA ALA A 89 4.87 -2.75 -11.83
C ALA A 89 6.19 -1.98 -11.68
N GLN A 90 7.26 -2.66 -11.27
CA GLN A 90 8.60 -2.07 -11.16
C GLN A 90 9.11 -1.58 -12.52
N SER A 91 9.01 -2.42 -13.55
CA SER A 91 9.44 -2.06 -14.92
C SER A 91 8.68 -0.84 -15.46
N GLN A 92 7.36 -0.78 -15.25
CA GLN A 92 6.56 0.36 -15.69
C GLN A 92 6.83 1.62 -14.86
N SER A 93 7.07 1.49 -13.55
CA SER A 93 7.43 2.61 -12.69
C SER A 93 8.78 3.23 -13.10
N VAL A 94 9.78 2.39 -13.39
CA VAL A 94 11.08 2.86 -13.93
C VAL A 94 10.89 3.56 -15.28
N LYS A 95 10.07 3.00 -16.17
CA LYS A 95 9.76 3.62 -17.46
C LYS A 95 9.12 4.98 -17.30
N GLN A 96 8.15 5.13 -16.41
CA GLN A 96 7.50 6.42 -16.12
C GLN A 96 8.51 7.42 -15.57
N LEU A 97 9.36 6.99 -14.64
CA LEU A 97 10.42 7.81 -14.08
C LEU A 97 11.37 8.33 -15.16
N LEU A 98 11.79 7.47 -16.08
CA LEU A 98 12.66 7.87 -17.20
C LEU A 98 11.97 8.89 -18.11
N LEU A 99 10.68 8.71 -18.41
CA LEU A 99 9.90 9.67 -19.20
C LEU A 99 9.76 11.04 -18.53
N GLU A 100 9.76 11.07 -17.19
CA GLU A 100 9.75 12.33 -16.43
C GLU A 100 11.13 12.98 -16.37
N VAL A 101 12.19 12.20 -16.27
CA VAL A 101 13.57 12.70 -16.07
C VAL A 101 14.20 13.16 -17.38
N VAL A 102 14.00 12.43 -18.47
CA VAL A 102 14.63 12.76 -19.77
C VAL A 102 14.35 14.20 -20.21
N PRO A 103 13.13 14.74 -20.17
CA PRO A 103 12.88 16.15 -20.53
C PRO A 103 13.52 17.15 -19.56
N MET A 104 13.84 16.75 -18.32
CA MET A 104 14.47 17.61 -17.33
C MET A 104 15.97 17.78 -17.61
N LEU A 105 16.61 16.81 -18.29
CA LEU A 105 18.02 16.89 -18.66
C LEU A 105 18.27 17.96 -19.73
N ASP A 106 17.26 18.30 -20.53
CA ASP A 106 17.37 19.24 -21.66
C ASP A 106 17.22 20.73 -21.26
N GLY A 107 17.25 21.07 -19.97
CA GLY A 107 17.26 22.49 -19.59
C GLY A 107 16.72 22.88 -18.22
N LYS A 108 16.37 21.95 -17.36
CA LYS A 108 15.94 22.22 -15.97
C LYS A 108 16.86 21.54 -14.96
N GLN A 109 17.08 22.20 -13.82
CA GLN A 109 17.79 21.58 -12.71
C GLN A 109 17.02 20.33 -12.25
N VAL A 110 17.65 19.17 -12.38
CA VAL A 110 17.12 17.90 -11.86
C VAL A 110 17.27 17.92 -10.33
N ASN A 111 16.17 17.77 -9.63
CA ASN A 111 16.21 17.56 -8.19
C ASN A 111 16.63 16.10 -7.91
N LEU A 112 17.90 15.90 -7.65
CA LEU A 112 18.49 14.58 -7.40
C LEU A 112 17.88 13.89 -6.18
N LEU A 113 17.43 14.64 -5.17
CA LEU A 113 16.78 14.09 -3.99
C LEU A 113 15.39 13.53 -4.32
N ASP A 114 14.61 14.24 -5.13
CA ASP A 114 13.31 13.77 -5.59
C ASP A 114 13.44 12.52 -6.47
N LEU A 115 14.43 12.50 -7.35
CA LEU A 115 14.75 11.35 -8.19
C LEU A 115 15.11 10.12 -7.33
N ARG A 116 15.95 10.30 -6.32
CA ARG A 116 16.31 9.24 -5.39
C ARG A 116 15.08 8.71 -4.65
N ASN A 117 14.24 9.57 -4.10
CA ASN A 117 13.03 9.17 -3.38
C ASN A 117 12.06 8.36 -4.27
N LYS A 118 11.94 8.74 -5.53
CA LYS A 118 11.12 8.01 -6.52
C LYS A 118 11.73 6.64 -6.84
N LEU A 119 13.05 6.54 -7.01
CA LEU A 119 13.75 5.26 -7.21
C LEU A 119 13.61 4.34 -5.98
N ASP A 120 13.83 4.88 -4.78
CA ASP A 120 13.66 4.13 -3.54
C ASP A 120 12.21 3.60 -3.41
N SER A 121 11.22 4.37 -3.85
CA SER A 121 9.82 3.93 -3.84
C SER A 121 9.54 2.74 -4.78
N VAL A 122 10.26 2.65 -5.89
CA VAL A 122 10.15 1.53 -6.85
C VAL A 122 10.86 0.29 -6.33
N ILE A 123 12.05 0.46 -5.74
CA ILE A 123 12.85 -0.64 -5.17
C ILE A 123 12.08 -1.30 -4.01
N LEU A 124 11.49 -0.48 -3.14
CA LEU A 124 10.75 -0.93 -1.95
C LEU A 124 9.33 -1.41 -2.26
N LEU A 125 8.92 -1.45 -3.53
CA LEU A 125 7.56 -1.85 -3.89
C LEU A 125 7.23 -3.27 -3.43
N ASP A 126 8.16 -4.20 -3.61
CA ASP A 126 8.03 -5.60 -3.17
C ASP A 126 7.93 -5.69 -1.64
N ASP A 127 8.82 -5.02 -0.92
CA ASP A 127 8.82 -5.00 0.54
C ASP A 127 7.53 -4.40 1.12
N ARG A 128 7.01 -3.35 0.48
CA ARG A 128 5.72 -2.74 0.90
C ARG A 128 4.53 -3.66 0.70
N LEU A 129 4.52 -4.45 -0.36
CA LEU A 129 3.44 -5.40 -0.59
C LEU A 129 3.54 -6.61 0.34
N LYS A 130 4.74 -7.11 0.60
CA LYS A 130 4.99 -8.15 1.61
C LYS A 130 4.67 -7.66 3.03
N ALA A 131 5.02 -6.42 3.36
CA ALA A 131 4.67 -5.82 4.64
C ALA A 131 3.15 -5.69 4.81
N LYS A 132 2.40 -5.38 3.75
CA LYS A 132 0.94 -5.41 3.79
C LYS A 132 0.33 -6.80 4.00
N GLU A 133 1.01 -7.86 3.60
CA GLU A 133 0.61 -9.22 3.98
C GLU A 133 0.78 -9.49 5.48
N LEU A 134 1.67 -8.77 6.15
CA LEU A 134 1.85 -8.79 7.61
C LEU A 134 0.88 -7.84 8.35
N GLU A 135 0.22 -6.91 7.66
CA GLU A 135 -0.93 -6.14 8.19
C GLU A 135 -2.19 -7.03 8.38
N PHE A 136 -2.02 -8.32 8.41
CA PHE A 136 -3.04 -9.34 8.62
C PHE A 136 -3.49 -9.51 10.07
N LEU A 137 -3.42 -8.52 10.81
CA LEU A 137 -4.36 -8.34 11.87
C LEU A 137 -5.24 -7.18 11.42
N ASP A 138 -6.21 -7.47 10.55
CA ASP A 138 -7.46 -6.75 10.48
C ASP A 138 -8.16 -6.89 11.84
N TYR A 139 -7.49 -6.37 12.86
CA TYR A 139 -8.22 -5.84 13.97
C TYR A 139 -9.00 -4.69 13.35
N GLU A 140 -10.28 -4.92 13.11
CA GLU A 140 -11.23 -3.83 13.01
C GLU A 140 -10.89 -2.91 14.16
N VAL A 141 -10.30 -1.75 13.87
CA VAL A 141 -9.90 -0.73 14.85
C VAL A 141 -11.09 -0.27 15.71
N GLY A 142 -12.30 -0.74 15.40
CA GLY A 142 -13.52 -0.56 16.18
C GLY A 142 -13.78 -1.61 17.26
N GLN A 143 -12.92 -2.63 17.44
CA GLN A 143 -13.04 -3.62 18.53
C GLN A 143 -11.88 -3.58 19.54
N VAL A 144 -11.00 -2.59 19.44
CA VAL A 144 -10.18 -2.24 20.60
C VAL A 144 -11.18 -1.69 21.61
N GLN A 145 -11.67 -2.56 22.49
CA GLN A 145 -12.32 -2.09 23.72
C GLN A 145 -11.30 -1.12 24.34
N GLU A 146 -11.73 0.11 24.55
CA GLU A 146 -10.98 1.04 25.40
C GLU A 146 -10.81 0.32 26.73
N GLU A 147 -9.68 -0.35 26.90
CA GLU A 147 -9.34 -0.90 28.21
C GLU A 147 -9.29 0.29 29.16
N PRO A 148 -9.94 0.19 30.33
CA PRO A 148 -9.94 1.26 31.28
C PRO A 148 -8.50 1.66 31.57
N ILE A 149 -8.19 2.95 31.50
CA ILE A 149 -6.89 3.57 31.80
C ILE A 149 -6.30 2.81 33.01
N ALA A 150 -5.17 2.13 32.79
CA ALA A 150 -4.54 1.36 33.85
C ALA A 150 -4.23 2.33 35.00
N GLN A 151 -4.86 2.10 36.17
CA GLN A 151 -4.69 2.98 37.35
C GLN A 151 -3.24 3.11 37.80
N ASP A 152 -2.35 2.21 37.31
CA ASP A 152 -0.92 2.11 37.61
C ASP A 152 -0.05 2.33 36.34
N ALA A 153 -0.48 3.14 35.39
CA ALA A 153 0.33 3.41 34.20
C ALA A 153 1.63 4.15 34.54
N ILE A 154 2.74 3.68 34.00
CA ILE A 154 4.06 4.32 34.13
C ILE A 154 4.20 5.37 33.04
N PRO A 155 4.18 6.67 33.36
CA PRO A 155 4.24 7.71 32.35
C PRO A 155 5.61 7.74 31.66
N THR A 156 5.60 7.91 30.35
CA THR A 156 6.85 8.00 29.56
C THR A 156 7.54 9.35 29.71
N MET A 157 6.80 10.37 30.08
CA MET A 157 7.24 11.77 30.14
C MET A 157 7.86 12.29 28.83
N LEU A 158 7.42 11.76 27.72
CA LEU A 158 7.81 12.19 26.38
C LEU A 158 6.73 13.08 25.76
N GLY A 159 6.60 14.31 26.27
CA GLY A 159 5.63 15.28 25.75
C GLY A 159 4.21 14.72 25.68
N ASN A 160 3.58 14.79 24.52
CA ASN A 160 2.19 14.34 24.33
C ASN A 160 2.05 12.81 24.13
N LEU A 161 3.13 12.03 24.25
CA LEU A 161 3.04 10.57 24.01
C LEU A 161 2.12 9.90 25.02
N ASP A 162 2.17 10.34 26.29
CA ASP A 162 1.34 9.78 27.35
C ASP A 162 -0.15 10.01 27.09
N ASP A 163 -0.50 11.11 26.40
CA ASP A 163 -1.90 11.39 26.00
C ASP A 163 -2.41 10.37 24.97
N TYR A 164 -1.51 9.88 24.09
CA TYR A 164 -1.86 8.88 23.08
C TYR A 164 -1.91 7.45 23.61
N ILE A 165 -1.17 7.14 24.68
CA ILE A 165 -1.11 5.81 25.28
C ILE A 165 -1.82 5.76 26.62
N SER A 166 -2.86 6.57 26.80
CA SER A 166 -3.73 6.55 27.98
C SER A 166 -2.99 6.72 29.31
N GLY A 167 -1.98 7.59 29.35
CA GLY A 167 -1.24 7.96 30.54
C GLY A 167 0.12 7.26 30.73
N GLY A 168 0.49 6.33 29.88
CA GLY A 168 1.78 5.63 29.94
C GLY A 168 1.69 4.14 29.66
N LEU A 169 2.69 3.38 30.09
CA LEU A 169 2.74 1.93 29.95
C LEU A 169 2.14 1.25 31.20
N GLY A 170 1.15 0.39 31.00
CA GLY A 170 0.57 -0.41 32.05
C GLY A 170 1.48 -1.57 32.49
N ARG A 171 1.21 -2.15 33.68
CA ARG A 171 1.94 -3.35 34.16
C ARG A 171 1.71 -4.53 33.22
N GLY A 172 2.80 -5.15 32.75
CA GLY A 172 2.74 -6.28 31.83
C GLY A 172 2.66 -5.89 30.36
N GLU A 173 2.60 -4.61 30.04
CA GLU A 173 2.66 -4.13 28.68
C GLU A 173 4.10 -4.05 28.14
N LEU A 174 4.25 -4.24 26.83
CA LEU A 174 5.52 -4.17 26.14
C LEU A 174 5.58 -2.93 25.24
N GLY A 175 6.48 -1.99 25.57
CA GLY A 175 6.78 -0.84 24.71
C GLY A 175 7.95 -1.15 23.77
N ILE A 176 7.78 -0.93 22.46
CA ILE A 176 8.83 -1.13 21.46
C ILE A 176 9.15 0.20 20.78
N ILE A 177 10.43 0.64 20.84
CA ILE A 177 10.92 1.83 20.16
C ILE A 177 11.61 1.43 18.86
N LEU A 178 11.02 1.79 17.73
CA LEU A 178 11.55 1.54 16.40
C LEU A 178 12.21 2.79 15.82
N GLY A 179 13.30 2.60 15.11
CA GLY A 179 13.98 3.70 14.41
C GLY A 179 15.32 3.26 13.80
N PRO A 180 15.86 4.03 12.83
CA PRO A 180 17.16 3.75 12.23
C PRO A 180 18.32 3.70 13.25
N PRO A 181 19.45 3.05 12.93
CA PRO A 181 20.64 3.08 13.77
C PRO A 181 21.10 4.52 14.06
N GLY A 182 21.63 4.77 15.26
CA GLY A 182 22.15 6.09 15.65
C GLY A 182 21.10 7.17 15.98
N ARG A 183 19.83 6.87 15.98
CA ARG A 183 18.73 7.84 16.26
C ARG A 183 18.32 7.94 17.74
N GLY A 184 19.16 7.49 18.65
CA GLY A 184 18.94 7.71 20.09
C GLY A 184 17.96 6.75 20.76
N LYS A 185 17.59 5.60 20.13
CA LYS A 185 16.68 4.60 20.74
C LYS A 185 17.11 4.18 22.15
N THR A 186 18.38 3.82 22.31
CA THR A 186 18.93 3.42 23.60
C THR A 186 18.89 4.57 24.62
N LEU A 187 19.18 5.79 24.18
CA LEU A 187 19.10 6.99 25.03
C LEU A 187 17.67 7.23 25.50
N THR A 188 16.70 7.06 24.64
CA THR A 188 15.28 7.19 24.98
C THR A 188 14.88 6.13 26.04
N LEU A 189 15.28 4.86 25.85
CA LEU A 189 15.01 3.78 26.83
C LEU A 189 15.66 4.06 28.18
N ILE A 190 16.90 4.54 28.19
CA ILE A 190 17.61 4.90 29.43
C ILE A 190 16.90 6.04 30.14
N ASN A 191 16.46 7.08 29.40
CA ASN A 191 15.71 8.19 29.97
C ASN A 191 14.36 7.77 30.56
N LEU A 192 13.64 6.89 29.87
CA LEU A 192 12.38 6.31 30.39
C LEU A 192 12.62 5.56 31.71
N GLY A 193 13.58 4.65 31.73
CA GLY A 193 13.91 3.89 32.92
C GLY A 193 14.39 4.77 34.10
N ALA A 194 15.25 5.76 33.81
CA ALA A 194 15.74 6.68 34.83
C ALA A 194 14.58 7.51 35.44
N LYS A 195 13.66 8.01 34.61
CA LYS A 195 12.51 8.78 35.08
C LYS A 195 11.54 7.94 35.90
N SER A 196 11.28 6.68 35.49
CA SER A 196 10.45 5.76 36.26
C SER A 196 11.03 5.49 37.67
N LEU A 197 12.36 5.26 37.74
CA LEU A 197 13.05 5.06 39.02
C LEU A 197 12.99 6.28 39.91
N LEU A 198 13.12 7.51 39.36
CA LEU A 198 13.02 8.75 40.13
C LEU A 198 11.61 8.99 40.69
N GLN A 199 10.59 8.37 40.14
CA GLN A 199 9.22 8.43 40.62
C GLN A 199 8.89 7.31 41.64
N GLY A 200 9.82 6.41 41.89
CA GLY A 200 9.62 5.30 42.82
C GLY A 200 8.78 4.16 42.25
N LEU A 201 8.73 4.04 40.91
CA LEU A 201 8.00 3.00 40.19
C LEU A 201 8.92 1.83 39.81
#